data_3d6f128c808bb69ea05a9ed73fa750ac
#
_entry.id   3d6f128c808bb69ea05a9ed73fa750ac
#
_cell.length_a   1.000
_cell.length_b   1.000
_cell.length_c   1.000
_cell.angle_alpha   90.00
_cell.angle_beta   90.00
_cell.angle_gamma   90.00
#
_symmetry.space_group_name_H-M   'P 1'
#
loop_
_entity.id
_entity.type
_entity.pdbx_description
1 polymer ?
#
loop_
_entity_poly.entity_id
_entity_poly.type
_entity_poly.pdbx_seq_one_letter_code
_entity_poly.pdbx_strand_id
1 'polypeptide(L)'
;MNYISDHKIRNTHSHHLPEQAMVDFDLDKLINNTYLQWQQVTPGTTAESRNAYLEKTRYKSYFVWLQKAIGELYGISEPITAQNWDQISDQIRKAHQNPDFYMDVLKNKCKYQKVIVDTYWNPGSDNGRPELFTPAFRLDLFFLGYKKGLRNHDGVSLEENFGELPDNLQDYVEWVRKWIIQKKSEGCVALKIAMAYERSLHFEKVTREQAERVFRLKESDITQEDIRCFQDYLFWKICEIAAEVSLPLQCHTGMGQVIDTNILQLNNVIKNNPETKFVLLHCGFPWVADLFSIVDGYPNLYPDLTWIPILSYTASKRVMHQLIEMSQIDKICWGCDTWTVEESYGSLLAFRFSLCSVLREKIEDGYLSVNNAKDIIDKILFDNAGKIYV
;
A
#
# COMPACT_ATOMS: atom_id res chain seq x y z
N MET A 1 10.94 -18.04 -17.34
CA MET A 1 10.44 -16.67 -17.44
C MET A 1 8.99 -16.61 -17.93
N ASN A 2 8.61 -17.33 -18.98
CA ASN A 2 7.24 -17.25 -19.53
C ASN A 2 6.12 -17.58 -18.51
N TYR A 3 6.37 -18.46 -17.54
CA TYR A 3 5.35 -18.83 -16.55
C TYR A 3 4.87 -17.63 -15.70
N ILE A 4 5.80 -16.81 -15.22
CA ILE A 4 5.46 -15.64 -14.37
C ILE A 4 4.91 -14.47 -15.21
N SER A 5 5.33 -14.34 -16.49
CA SER A 5 4.91 -13.23 -17.35
C SER A 5 3.44 -13.28 -17.71
N ASP A 6 2.89 -14.49 -17.89
CA ASP A 6 1.49 -14.70 -18.28
C ASP A 6 0.56 -14.98 -17.09
N HIS A 7 1.15 -15.03 -15.88
CA HIS A 7 0.38 -15.37 -14.68
C HIS A 7 -0.64 -14.29 -14.33
N LYS A 8 -1.84 -14.73 -13.96
CA LYS A 8 -2.89 -13.84 -13.41
C LYS A 8 -2.47 -13.36 -12.02
N ILE A 9 -2.82 -12.12 -11.69
CA ILE A 9 -2.38 -11.48 -10.46
C ILE A 9 -3.59 -10.92 -9.69
N ARG A 10 -3.58 -11.09 -8.38
CA ARG A 10 -4.38 -10.34 -7.42
C ARG A 10 -3.45 -9.37 -6.69
N ASN A 11 -3.54 -8.11 -7.06
CA ASN A 11 -2.75 -7.03 -6.46
C ASN A 11 -3.37 -6.65 -5.12
N THR A 12 -2.61 -6.82 -4.03
CA THR A 12 -3.14 -6.71 -2.66
C THR A 12 -3.21 -5.29 -2.12
N HIS A 13 -2.56 -4.32 -2.76
CA HIS A 13 -2.61 -2.93 -2.32
C HIS A 13 -2.22 -1.95 -3.41
N SER A 14 -3.01 -0.90 -3.57
CA SER A 14 -2.75 0.19 -4.50
C SER A 14 -3.56 1.45 -4.18
N HIS A 15 -3.16 2.57 -4.78
CA HIS A 15 -3.83 3.88 -4.70
C HIS A 15 -4.28 4.38 -6.07
N HIS A 16 -4.59 3.49 -7.01
CA HIS A 16 -4.91 3.91 -8.38
C HIS A 16 -5.88 5.08 -8.42
N LEU A 17 -5.49 6.12 -9.16
CA LEU A 17 -6.37 7.24 -9.47
C LEU A 17 -7.54 6.75 -10.35
N PRO A 18 -8.72 7.38 -10.25
CA PRO A 18 -9.80 7.13 -11.19
C PRO A 18 -9.33 7.44 -12.63
N GLU A 19 -9.79 6.67 -13.59
CA GLU A 19 -9.45 6.84 -15.01
C GLU A 19 -9.65 8.28 -15.50
N GLN A 20 -10.74 8.93 -15.06
CA GLN A 20 -11.07 10.30 -15.44
C GLN A 20 -10.04 11.33 -14.97
N ALA A 21 -9.35 11.05 -13.87
CA ALA A 21 -8.30 11.92 -13.36
C ALA A 21 -7.01 11.88 -14.21
N MET A 22 -6.87 10.85 -15.05
CA MET A 22 -5.66 10.62 -15.85
C MET A 22 -5.77 11.05 -17.32
N VAL A 23 -6.94 11.51 -17.79
CA VAL A 23 -7.19 11.83 -19.20
C VAL A 23 -6.21 12.86 -19.79
N ASP A 24 -5.76 13.81 -18.98
CA ASP A 24 -4.80 14.85 -19.41
C ASP A 24 -3.37 14.59 -18.92
N PHE A 25 -3.03 13.33 -18.57
CA PHE A 25 -1.68 13.03 -18.12
C PHE A 25 -0.68 13.13 -19.26
N ASP A 26 0.46 13.65 -18.90
CA ASP A 26 1.69 13.71 -19.67
C ASP A 26 2.85 13.24 -18.78
N LEU A 27 4.07 13.28 -19.27
CA LEU A 27 5.21 12.81 -18.50
C LEU A 27 5.44 13.62 -17.21
N ASP A 28 5.17 14.93 -17.23
CA ASP A 28 5.32 15.80 -16.05
C ASP A 28 4.26 15.46 -14.99
N LYS A 29 3.00 15.33 -15.40
CA LYS A 29 1.91 14.92 -14.48
C LYS A 29 2.12 13.51 -13.97
N LEU A 30 2.58 12.58 -14.83
CA LEU A 30 2.89 11.22 -14.42
C LEU A 30 3.95 11.21 -13.32
N ILE A 31 5.10 11.86 -13.54
CA ILE A 31 6.19 11.93 -12.55
C ILE A 31 5.74 12.61 -11.25
N ASN A 32 4.96 13.69 -11.34
CA ASN A 32 4.46 14.42 -10.19
C ASN A 32 3.38 13.65 -9.39
N ASN A 33 2.81 12.59 -9.93
CA ASN A 33 1.89 11.69 -9.24
C ASN A 33 2.56 10.35 -8.87
N THR A 34 3.86 10.35 -8.62
CA THR A 34 4.62 9.19 -8.17
C THR A 34 5.39 9.50 -6.89
N TYR A 35 5.89 8.49 -6.19
CA TYR A 35 6.78 8.67 -5.04
C TYR A 35 8.11 9.39 -5.37
N LEU A 36 8.43 9.62 -6.64
CA LEU A 36 9.59 10.42 -7.04
C LEU A 36 9.47 11.88 -6.58
N GLN A 37 8.26 12.42 -6.45
CA GLN A 37 8.03 13.77 -5.94
C GLN A 37 8.44 13.98 -4.47
N TRP A 38 8.46 12.91 -3.64
CA TRP A 38 8.88 13.02 -2.24
C TRP A 38 10.30 13.56 -2.05
N GLN A 39 11.07 13.60 -3.11
CA GLN A 39 12.44 14.11 -3.09
C GLN A 39 12.51 15.63 -3.25
N GLN A 40 11.36 16.29 -3.32
CA GLN A 40 11.24 17.75 -3.54
C GLN A 40 11.99 18.24 -4.80
N VAL A 41 12.14 17.39 -5.81
CA VAL A 41 12.78 17.71 -7.08
C VAL A 41 11.76 17.43 -8.18
N THR A 42 11.31 18.49 -8.84
CA THR A 42 10.41 18.39 -9.99
C THR A 42 11.19 18.63 -11.29
N PRO A 43 10.76 18.04 -12.41
CA PRO A 43 11.51 18.14 -13.67
C PRO A 43 11.57 19.55 -14.27
N GLY A 44 10.65 20.46 -13.95
CA GLY A 44 10.57 21.76 -14.57
C GLY A 44 10.32 21.70 -16.09
N THR A 45 10.27 22.89 -16.75
CA THR A 45 9.85 23.00 -18.17
C THR A 45 11.01 23.23 -19.15
N THR A 46 12.23 23.47 -18.66
CA THR A 46 13.41 23.73 -19.51
C THR A 46 14.30 22.49 -19.63
N ALA A 47 15.07 22.40 -20.72
CA ALA A 47 16.04 21.33 -20.89
C ALA A 47 17.06 21.27 -19.75
N GLU A 48 17.45 22.41 -19.22
CA GLU A 48 18.39 22.52 -18.10
C GLU A 48 17.79 21.93 -16.82
N SER A 49 16.55 22.32 -16.45
CA SER A 49 15.85 21.79 -15.27
C SER A 49 15.56 20.28 -15.38
N ARG A 50 15.19 19.79 -16.57
CA ARG A 50 15.00 18.36 -16.86
C ARG A 50 16.30 17.57 -16.73
N ASN A 51 17.41 18.09 -17.23
CA ASN A 51 18.72 17.46 -17.03
C ASN A 51 19.10 17.40 -15.55
N ALA A 52 18.93 18.48 -14.81
CA ALA A 52 19.20 18.52 -13.37
C ALA A 52 18.32 17.52 -12.59
N TYR A 53 17.05 17.35 -12.98
CA TYR A 53 16.16 16.34 -12.44
C TYR A 53 16.67 14.91 -12.74
N LEU A 54 17.01 14.62 -14.00
CA LEU A 54 17.51 13.33 -14.45
C LEU A 54 18.83 12.94 -13.78
N GLU A 55 19.73 13.89 -13.55
CA GLU A 55 20.98 13.63 -12.81
C GLU A 55 20.73 13.11 -11.40
N LYS A 56 19.66 13.54 -10.75
CA LYS A 56 19.29 13.12 -9.39
C LYS A 56 18.48 11.82 -9.35
N THR A 57 17.78 11.48 -10.42
CA THR A 57 16.76 10.41 -10.40
C THR A 57 17.09 9.19 -11.26
N ARG A 58 17.83 9.34 -12.36
CA ARG A 58 18.04 8.29 -13.38
C ARG A 58 18.59 6.95 -12.87
N TYR A 59 19.28 6.93 -11.72
CA TYR A 59 19.81 5.70 -11.12
C TYR A 59 18.96 5.18 -9.95
N LYS A 60 17.90 5.87 -9.58
CA LYS A 60 17.00 5.40 -8.53
C LYS A 60 16.15 4.26 -9.05
N SER A 61 16.02 3.20 -8.28
CA SER A 61 15.27 2.02 -8.64
C SER A 61 13.86 2.37 -9.16
N TYR A 62 13.18 3.26 -8.46
CA TYR A 62 11.84 3.72 -8.84
C TYR A 62 11.80 4.31 -10.25
N PHE A 63 12.70 5.26 -10.56
CA PHE A 63 12.78 5.87 -11.88
C PHE A 63 13.15 4.85 -12.97
N VAL A 64 14.10 3.96 -12.67
CA VAL A 64 14.54 2.92 -13.62
C VAL A 64 13.37 2.01 -14.03
N TRP A 65 12.56 1.58 -13.07
CA TRP A 65 11.42 0.71 -13.37
C TRP A 65 10.26 1.46 -14.02
N LEU A 66 10.01 2.71 -13.64
CA LEU A 66 9.04 3.57 -14.32
C LEU A 66 9.45 3.83 -15.78
N GLN A 67 10.73 4.16 -16.04
CA GLN A 67 11.25 4.35 -17.39
C GLN A 67 11.11 3.06 -18.25
N LYS A 68 11.36 1.88 -17.66
CA LYS A 68 11.14 0.60 -18.36
C LYS A 68 9.65 0.40 -18.71
N ALA A 69 8.76 0.71 -17.79
CA ALA A 69 7.33 0.62 -18.05
C ALA A 69 6.90 1.56 -19.19
N ILE A 70 7.36 2.81 -19.15
CA ILE A 70 7.12 3.79 -20.22
C ILE A 70 7.68 3.26 -21.56
N GLY A 71 8.89 2.73 -21.55
CA GLY A 71 9.50 2.13 -22.74
C GLY A 71 8.65 1.02 -23.37
N GLU A 72 8.18 0.07 -22.56
CA GLU A 72 7.38 -1.07 -23.04
C GLU A 72 5.95 -0.68 -23.42
N LEU A 73 5.30 0.25 -22.69
CA LEU A 73 3.93 0.66 -22.97
C LEU A 73 3.82 1.53 -24.22
N TYR A 74 4.82 2.37 -24.47
CA TYR A 74 4.81 3.36 -25.56
C TYR A 74 5.74 3.01 -26.72
N GLY A 75 6.44 1.87 -26.67
CA GLY A 75 7.36 1.45 -27.70
C GLY A 75 8.63 2.33 -27.82
N ILE A 76 9.09 2.88 -26.69
CA ILE A 76 10.26 3.75 -26.61
C ILE A 76 11.46 2.95 -26.22
N SER A 77 12.47 2.84 -27.08
CA SER A 77 13.70 2.10 -26.83
C SER A 77 14.78 2.94 -26.12
N GLU A 78 14.75 4.26 -26.34
CA GLU A 78 15.75 5.17 -25.81
C GLU A 78 15.41 5.61 -24.38
N PRO A 79 16.41 5.85 -23.53
CA PRO A 79 16.20 6.43 -22.20
C PRO A 79 15.52 7.80 -22.27
N ILE A 80 14.80 8.15 -21.22
CA ILE A 80 14.23 9.48 -21.06
C ILE A 80 15.36 10.50 -20.89
N THR A 81 15.36 11.53 -21.74
CA THR A 81 16.33 12.64 -21.77
C THR A 81 15.57 13.96 -21.84
N ALA A 82 16.27 15.08 -21.56
CA ALA A 82 15.66 16.40 -21.76
C ALA A 82 15.27 16.67 -23.22
N GLN A 83 15.96 16.02 -24.19
CA GLN A 83 15.73 16.20 -25.61
C GLN A 83 14.49 15.48 -26.14
N ASN A 84 14.21 14.27 -25.64
CA ASN A 84 13.03 13.48 -26.06
C ASN A 84 11.83 13.63 -25.11
N TRP A 85 11.96 14.46 -24.06
CA TRP A 85 10.95 14.64 -23.01
C TRP A 85 9.57 15.01 -23.56
N ASP A 86 9.51 16.06 -24.37
CA ASP A 86 8.24 16.55 -24.92
C ASP A 86 7.60 15.52 -25.89
N GLN A 87 8.40 14.82 -26.66
CA GLN A 87 7.91 13.74 -27.53
C GLN A 87 7.29 12.60 -26.71
N ILE A 88 7.94 12.18 -25.62
CA ILE A 88 7.42 11.15 -24.72
C ILE A 88 6.14 11.66 -24.02
N SER A 89 6.15 12.91 -23.57
CA SER A 89 5.00 13.58 -22.95
C SER A 89 3.77 13.56 -23.87
N ASP A 90 3.95 13.87 -25.14
CA ASP A 90 2.87 13.83 -26.14
C ASP A 90 2.36 12.41 -26.43
N GLN A 91 3.24 11.42 -26.42
CA GLN A 91 2.82 10.00 -26.57
C GLN A 91 1.98 9.54 -25.39
N ILE A 92 2.39 9.88 -24.16
CA ILE A 92 1.63 9.57 -22.94
C ILE A 92 0.26 10.24 -23.01
N ARG A 93 0.21 11.56 -23.29
CA ARG A 93 -1.05 12.31 -23.40
C ARG A 93 -1.99 11.70 -24.42
N LYS A 94 -1.49 11.35 -25.61
CA LYS A 94 -2.29 10.72 -26.64
C LYS A 94 -2.85 9.35 -26.24
N ALA A 95 -2.07 8.55 -25.51
CA ALA A 95 -2.53 7.25 -25.03
C ALA A 95 -3.64 7.39 -23.98
N HIS A 96 -3.49 8.31 -23.03
CA HIS A 96 -4.51 8.57 -22.01
C HIS A 96 -5.83 9.17 -22.55
N GLN A 97 -5.84 9.70 -23.77
CA GLN A 97 -7.07 10.09 -24.47
C GLN A 97 -7.84 8.90 -25.04
N ASN A 98 -7.21 7.72 -25.12
CA ASN A 98 -7.89 6.47 -25.51
C ASN A 98 -8.62 5.89 -24.29
N PRO A 99 -9.95 5.78 -24.29
CA PRO A 99 -10.73 5.29 -23.16
C PRO A 99 -10.42 3.85 -22.75
N ASP A 100 -9.84 3.05 -23.66
CA ASP A 100 -9.50 1.66 -23.36
C ASP A 100 -8.11 1.51 -22.72
N PHE A 101 -7.24 2.52 -22.81
CA PHE A 101 -5.84 2.42 -22.43
C PHE A 101 -5.64 2.05 -20.96
N TYR A 102 -6.35 2.73 -20.06
CA TYR A 102 -6.26 2.49 -18.63
C TYR A 102 -6.53 1.02 -18.26
N MET A 103 -7.64 0.50 -18.75
CA MET A 103 -8.03 -0.88 -18.47
C MET A 103 -7.18 -1.91 -19.24
N ASP A 104 -6.72 -1.57 -20.45
CA ASP A 104 -5.81 -2.43 -21.20
C ASP A 104 -4.49 -2.64 -20.45
N VAL A 105 -3.89 -1.57 -19.91
CA VAL A 105 -2.66 -1.69 -19.10
C VAL A 105 -2.91 -2.57 -17.88
N LEU A 106 -3.95 -2.33 -17.10
CA LEU A 106 -4.17 -3.07 -15.87
C LEU A 106 -4.59 -4.53 -16.11
N LYS A 107 -5.48 -4.80 -17.06
CA LYS A 107 -5.99 -6.15 -17.32
C LYS A 107 -5.08 -6.97 -18.23
N ASN A 108 -4.55 -6.36 -19.30
CA ASN A 108 -3.83 -7.10 -20.33
C ASN A 108 -2.31 -7.06 -20.16
N LYS A 109 -1.72 -5.92 -19.77
CA LYS A 109 -0.28 -5.83 -19.51
C LYS A 109 0.08 -6.32 -18.11
N CYS A 110 -0.60 -5.81 -17.08
CA CYS A 110 -0.38 -6.23 -15.70
C CYS A 110 -0.98 -7.60 -15.37
N LYS A 111 -1.95 -8.09 -16.14
CA LYS A 111 -2.69 -9.35 -15.87
C LYS A 111 -3.47 -9.34 -14.55
N TYR A 112 -3.87 -8.16 -14.08
CA TYR A 112 -4.64 -8.05 -12.84
C TYR A 112 -6.05 -8.62 -13.01
N GLN A 113 -6.40 -9.56 -12.13
CA GLN A 113 -7.77 -10.09 -11.98
C GLN A 113 -8.57 -9.28 -10.98
N LYS A 114 -7.90 -8.84 -9.93
CA LYS A 114 -8.41 -7.93 -8.90
C LYS A 114 -7.27 -7.07 -8.36
N VAL A 115 -7.63 -5.86 -7.95
CA VAL A 115 -6.74 -4.91 -7.28
C VAL A 115 -7.45 -4.44 -6.03
N ILE A 116 -6.83 -4.62 -4.87
CA ILE A 116 -7.32 -4.00 -3.65
C ILE A 116 -6.85 -2.55 -3.65
N VAL A 117 -7.82 -1.62 -3.68
CA VAL A 117 -7.55 -0.20 -3.80
C VAL A 117 -7.87 0.53 -2.49
N ASP A 118 -6.91 1.32 -2.02
CA ASP A 118 -7.04 2.25 -0.90
C ASP A 118 -7.16 3.68 -1.44
N THR A 119 -8.38 4.13 -1.62
CA THR A 119 -8.71 5.49 -2.06
C THR A 119 -8.83 6.41 -0.83
N TYR A 120 -7.69 6.83 -0.26
CA TYR A 120 -7.66 7.62 0.97
C TYR A 120 -8.41 8.96 0.88
N TRP A 121 -8.57 9.52 -0.33
CA TRP A 121 -9.38 10.73 -0.60
C TRP A 121 -10.89 10.44 -0.65
N ASN A 122 -11.31 9.18 -0.82
CA ASN A 122 -12.69 8.70 -0.81
C ASN A 122 -12.75 7.28 -0.22
N PRO A 123 -12.60 7.13 1.10
CA PRO A 123 -12.40 5.84 1.75
C PRO A 123 -13.49 4.82 1.44
N GLY A 124 -13.09 3.68 0.90
CA GLY A 124 -13.98 2.58 0.54
C GLY A 124 -14.57 2.67 -0.88
N SER A 125 -14.05 3.55 -1.74
CA SER A 125 -14.45 3.62 -3.16
C SER A 125 -13.70 2.59 -4.01
N ASP A 126 -14.38 2.03 -5.02
CA ASP A 126 -13.84 1.15 -6.06
C ASP A 126 -13.48 1.91 -7.35
N ASN A 127 -13.39 3.24 -7.31
CA ASN A 127 -13.18 4.11 -8.47
C ASN A 127 -14.20 3.94 -9.61
N GLY A 128 -15.38 3.38 -9.33
CA GLY A 128 -16.41 3.11 -10.34
C GLY A 128 -16.08 1.95 -11.29
N ARG A 129 -15.15 1.09 -10.92
CA ARG A 129 -14.70 -0.08 -11.70
C ARG A 129 -14.70 -1.37 -10.86
N PRO A 130 -15.87 -1.79 -10.29
CA PRO A 130 -15.96 -2.95 -9.39
C PRO A 130 -15.53 -4.28 -10.04
N GLU A 131 -15.49 -4.34 -11.37
CA GLU A 131 -14.99 -5.52 -12.09
C GLU A 131 -13.49 -5.75 -11.90
N LEU A 132 -12.73 -4.70 -11.53
CA LEU A 132 -11.29 -4.77 -11.29
C LEU A 132 -10.91 -4.39 -9.86
N PHE A 133 -11.43 -3.26 -9.37
CA PHE A 133 -11.09 -2.75 -8.05
C PHE A 133 -12.01 -3.30 -6.97
N THR A 134 -11.40 -3.64 -5.84
CA THR A 134 -12.09 -4.04 -4.62
C THR A 134 -11.56 -3.17 -3.48
N PRO A 135 -12.39 -2.39 -2.80
CA PRO A 135 -11.87 -1.38 -1.89
C PRO A 135 -11.34 -1.96 -0.58
N ALA A 136 -10.27 -1.33 -0.05
CA ALA A 136 -9.90 -1.36 1.35
C ALA A 136 -10.49 -0.11 2.03
N PHE A 137 -11.00 -0.27 3.24
CA PHE A 137 -11.54 0.84 4.02
C PHE A 137 -10.46 1.44 4.92
N ARG A 138 -10.00 2.66 4.60
CA ARG A 138 -8.98 3.37 5.37
C ARG A 138 -9.58 3.99 6.62
N LEU A 139 -8.94 3.76 7.77
CA LEU A 139 -9.45 4.11 9.08
C LEU A 139 -8.70 5.26 9.78
N ASP A 140 -7.64 5.80 9.18
CA ASP A 140 -6.77 6.79 9.82
C ASP A 140 -7.53 8.00 10.34
N LEU A 141 -8.54 8.48 9.60
CA LEU A 141 -9.37 9.61 9.99
C LEU A 141 -10.06 9.41 11.34
N PHE A 142 -10.46 8.18 11.66
CA PHE A 142 -11.13 7.89 12.93
C PHE A 142 -10.22 8.09 14.14
N PHE A 143 -8.90 8.06 13.98
CA PHE A 143 -7.93 8.36 15.05
C PHE A 143 -7.85 9.86 15.38
N LEU A 144 -8.49 10.71 14.59
CA LEU A 144 -8.60 12.16 14.81
C LEU A 144 -9.91 12.58 15.47
N GLY A 145 -10.85 11.65 15.71
CA GLY A 145 -12.19 11.93 16.19
C GLY A 145 -12.28 12.45 17.64
N TYR A 146 -11.17 12.71 18.30
CA TYR A 146 -11.14 13.38 19.60
C TYR A 146 -11.37 14.90 19.51
N LYS A 147 -11.32 15.47 18.30
CA LYS A 147 -11.53 16.89 18.04
C LYS A 147 -12.15 17.12 16.67
N LYS A 148 -13.13 18.02 16.59
CA LYS A 148 -13.77 18.43 15.33
C LYS A 148 -12.82 19.26 14.46
N GLY A 149 -12.93 19.12 13.13
CA GLY A 149 -12.21 19.93 12.14
C GLY A 149 -10.74 19.55 11.93
N LEU A 150 -10.25 18.46 12.54
CA LEU A 150 -8.91 17.97 12.26
C LEU A 150 -8.80 17.37 10.86
N ARG A 151 -7.62 17.52 10.26
CA ARG A 151 -7.25 16.89 8.99
C ARG A 151 -6.03 16.00 9.17
N ASN A 152 -6.00 14.87 8.47
CA ASN A 152 -4.82 14.02 8.44
C ASN A 152 -3.71 14.62 7.54
N HIS A 153 -2.59 13.91 7.40
CA HIS A 153 -1.46 14.32 6.54
C HIS A 153 -1.84 14.46 5.06
N ASP A 154 -2.91 13.80 4.59
CA ASP A 154 -3.46 13.92 3.23
C ASP A 154 -4.40 15.14 3.09
N GLY A 155 -4.62 15.92 4.14
CA GLY A 155 -5.53 17.06 4.16
C GLY A 155 -7.02 16.70 4.20
N VAL A 156 -7.37 15.45 4.54
CA VAL A 156 -8.75 14.93 4.58
C VAL A 156 -9.33 15.05 5.98
N SER A 157 -10.60 15.45 6.09
CA SER A 157 -11.35 15.58 7.35
C SER A 157 -12.29 14.41 7.58
N LEU A 158 -12.43 14.02 8.86
CA LEU A 158 -13.34 12.95 9.28
C LEU A 158 -14.81 13.34 9.04
N GLU A 159 -15.20 14.56 9.44
CA GLU A 159 -16.59 15.03 9.33
C GLU A 159 -17.01 15.24 7.88
N GLU A 160 -16.10 15.69 6.99
CA GLU A 160 -16.40 15.84 5.57
C GLU A 160 -16.74 14.51 4.91
N ASN A 161 -16.18 13.41 5.41
CA ASN A 161 -16.40 12.07 4.85
C ASN A 161 -17.52 11.29 5.54
N PHE A 162 -17.69 11.46 6.86
CA PHE A 162 -18.51 10.56 7.67
C PHE A 162 -19.60 11.26 8.49
N GLY A 163 -19.65 12.59 8.44
CA GLY A 163 -20.66 13.38 9.13
C GLY A 163 -20.35 13.69 10.59
N GLU A 164 -21.36 13.97 11.38
CA GLU A 164 -21.22 14.45 12.76
C GLU A 164 -20.64 13.38 13.69
N LEU A 165 -19.68 13.81 14.54
CA LEU A 165 -19.01 12.95 15.50
C LEU A 165 -19.84 12.75 16.77
N PRO A 166 -19.88 11.52 17.32
CA PRO A 166 -20.43 11.27 18.65
C PRO A 166 -19.65 11.99 19.78
N ASP A 167 -20.38 12.40 20.82
CA ASP A 167 -19.82 13.20 21.91
C ASP A 167 -19.18 12.37 23.05
N ASN A 168 -19.17 11.05 22.97
CA ASN A 168 -18.57 10.17 23.98
C ASN A 168 -17.91 8.94 23.35
N LEU A 169 -16.95 8.37 24.06
CA LEU A 169 -16.14 7.25 23.55
C LEU A 169 -16.95 6.01 23.18
N GLN A 170 -17.99 5.68 23.95
CA GLN A 170 -18.78 4.47 23.70
C GLN A 170 -19.55 4.58 22.37
N ASP A 171 -20.25 5.70 22.20
CA ASP A 171 -21.02 5.95 20.97
C ASP A 171 -20.07 6.13 19.78
N TYR A 172 -18.87 6.70 20.01
CA TYR A 172 -17.84 6.85 18.99
C TYR A 172 -17.35 5.48 18.49
N VAL A 173 -16.99 4.55 19.36
CA VAL A 173 -16.55 3.20 18.97
C VAL A 173 -17.65 2.46 18.24
N GLU A 174 -18.91 2.59 18.69
CA GLU A 174 -20.05 1.96 18.02
C GLU A 174 -20.34 2.60 16.65
N TRP A 175 -20.11 3.90 16.51
CA TRP A 175 -20.21 4.60 15.23
C TRP A 175 -19.13 4.13 14.25
N VAL A 176 -17.86 3.96 14.69
CA VAL A 176 -16.80 3.36 13.89
C VAL A 176 -17.16 1.94 13.47
N ARG A 177 -17.68 1.11 14.37
CA ARG A 177 -18.18 -0.24 14.08
C ARG A 177 -19.24 -0.23 12.97
N LYS A 178 -20.22 0.65 13.05
CA LYS A 178 -21.28 0.78 12.04
C LYS A 178 -20.70 1.12 10.66
N TRP A 179 -19.74 2.04 10.59
CA TRP A 179 -19.08 2.37 9.33
C TRP A 179 -18.31 1.18 8.76
N ILE A 180 -17.57 0.44 9.58
CA ILE A 180 -16.86 -0.77 9.14
C ILE A 180 -17.83 -1.82 8.57
N ILE A 181 -18.94 -2.09 9.27
CA ILE A 181 -19.97 -3.03 8.83
C ILE A 181 -20.61 -2.56 7.51
N GLN A 182 -20.95 -1.29 7.42
CA GLN A 182 -21.51 -0.70 6.22
C GLN A 182 -20.54 -0.84 5.03
N LYS A 183 -19.29 -0.44 5.20
CA LYS A 183 -18.28 -0.52 4.14
C LYS A 183 -18.01 -1.98 3.71
N LYS A 184 -18.03 -2.93 4.64
CA LYS A 184 -18.01 -4.35 4.28
C LYS A 184 -19.20 -4.72 3.41
N SER A 185 -20.41 -4.29 3.76
CA SER A 185 -21.63 -4.56 2.96
C SER A 185 -21.59 -3.89 1.58
N GLU A 186 -20.86 -2.79 1.43
CA GLU A 186 -20.60 -2.09 0.17
C GLU A 186 -19.47 -2.74 -0.68
N GLY A 187 -18.83 -3.82 -0.17
CA GLY A 187 -17.84 -4.60 -0.90
C GLY A 187 -16.38 -4.39 -0.49
N CYS A 188 -16.11 -3.67 0.61
CA CYS A 188 -14.76 -3.62 1.16
C CYS A 188 -14.32 -4.99 1.67
N VAL A 189 -13.10 -5.40 1.31
CA VAL A 189 -12.52 -6.72 1.67
C VAL A 189 -11.37 -6.61 2.66
N ALA A 190 -10.99 -5.42 3.04
CA ALA A 190 -9.92 -5.14 4.00
C ALA A 190 -10.17 -3.84 4.75
N LEU A 191 -9.62 -3.73 5.96
CA LEU A 191 -9.40 -2.47 6.65
C LEU A 191 -7.97 -2.02 6.42
N LYS A 192 -7.71 -0.71 6.40
CA LYS A 192 -6.36 -0.14 6.22
C LYS A 192 -6.04 0.86 7.31
N ILE A 193 -4.85 0.72 7.88
CA ILE A 193 -4.23 1.67 8.81
C ILE A 193 -2.91 2.16 8.23
N ALA A 194 -2.74 3.47 8.11
CA ALA A 194 -1.49 4.12 7.70
C ALA A 194 -1.00 5.13 8.75
N MET A 195 -1.22 4.83 10.02
CA MET A 195 -0.82 5.69 11.15
C MET A 195 0.69 5.93 11.25
N ALA A 196 1.52 5.19 10.49
CA ALA A 196 2.95 5.45 10.34
C ALA A 196 3.28 6.85 9.79
N TYR A 197 2.31 7.56 9.24
CA TYR A 197 2.43 8.95 8.80
C TYR A 197 2.07 9.96 9.91
N GLU A 198 1.36 9.54 10.95
CA GLU A 198 0.81 10.40 12.00
C GLU A 198 1.51 10.18 13.36
N ARG A 199 1.89 8.92 13.68
CA ARG A 199 2.48 8.53 14.96
C ARG A 199 3.29 7.23 14.87
N SER A 200 4.01 6.90 15.94
CA SER A 200 4.63 5.58 16.11
C SER A 200 3.55 4.47 16.09
N LEU A 201 3.93 3.27 15.63
CA LEU A 201 3.04 2.10 15.61
C LEU A 201 2.95 1.38 16.96
N HIS A 202 3.48 1.97 18.02
CA HIS A 202 3.36 1.44 19.36
C HIS A 202 2.00 1.79 19.96
N PHE A 203 1.15 0.79 20.15
CA PHE A 203 -0.20 0.95 20.72
C PHE A 203 -0.28 0.19 22.04
N GLU A 204 -0.34 0.94 23.15
CA GLU A 204 -0.48 0.38 24.49
C GLU A 204 -1.90 -0.13 24.76
N LYS A 205 -2.02 -1.10 25.66
CA LYS A 205 -3.33 -1.52 26.16
C LYS A 205 -3.73 -0.60 27.29
N VAL A 206 -4.64 0.34 27.01
CA VAL A 206 -5.12 1.34 27.95
C VAL A 206 -6.54 1.02 28.43
N THR A 207 -6.94 1.60 29.58
CA THR A 207 -8.32 1.46 30.06
C THR A 207 -9.26 2.38 29.31
N ARG A 208 -10.57 2.06 29.40
CA ARG A 208 -11.61 2.91 28.85
C ARG A 208 -11.59 4.31 29.47
N GLU A 209 -11.38 4.40 30.78
CA GLU A 209 -11.35 5.67 31.53
C GLU A 209 -10.24 6.59 31.04
N GLN A 210 -9.04 6.03 30.73
CA GLN A 210 -7.93 6.78 30.17
C GLN A 210 -8.28 7.33 28.78
N ALA A 211 -8.84 6.49 27.92
CA ALA A 211 -9.20 6.87 26.55
C ALA A 211 -10.35 7.88 26.49
N GLU A 212 -11.28 7.82 27.46
CA GLU A 212 -12.47 8.67 27.50
C GLU A 212 -12.16 10.13 27.92
N ARG A 213 -10.96 10.38 28.45
CA ARG A 213 -10.58 11.72 28.94
C ARG A 213 -10.66 12.78 27.86
N VAL A 214 -10.30 12.50 26.62
CA VAL A 214 -10.34 13.47 25.50
C VAL A 214 -11.76 14.01 25.24
N PHE A 215 -12.83 13.22 25.55
CA PHE A 215 -14.22 13.63 25.39
C PHE A 215 -14.75 14.48 26.57
N ARG A 216 -14.02 14.52 27.69
CA ARG A 216 -14.43 15.24 28.90
C ARG A 216 -13.66 16.55 29.10
N LEU A 217 -12.50 16.69 28.46
CA LEU A 217 -11.62 17.84 28.59
C LEU A 217 -12.03 18.94 27.61
N LYS A 218 -11.76 20.20 28.00
CA LYS A 218 -11.78 21.29 27.04
C LYS A 218 -10.63 21.10 26.06
N GLU A 219 -10.81 21.55 24.85
CA GLU A 219 -9.79 21.42 23.80
C GLU A 219 -8.41 21.92 24.23
N SER A 220 -8.35 23.07 24.94
CA SER A 220 -7.11 23.65 25.46
C SER A 220 -6.37 22.75 26.46
N ASP A 221 -7.07 21.82 27.08
CA ASP A 221 -6.58 21.00 28.19
C ASP A 221 -6.21 19.58 27.76
N ILE A 222 -6.48 19.23 26.49
CA ILE A 222 -6.14 17.92 25.90
C ILE A 222 -4.62 17.82 25.72
N THR A 223 -4.01 16.83 26.36
CA THR A 223 -2.57 16.56 26.23
C THR A 223 -2.28 15.53 25.14
N GLN A 224 -1.02 15.45 24.71
CA GLN A 224 -0.58 14.38 23.79
C GLN A 224 -0.77 12.99 24.38
N GLU A 225 -0.71 12.85 25.68
CA GLU A 225 -0.99 11.59 26.37
C GLU A 225 -2.47 11.19 26.27
N ASP A 226 -3.39 12.15 26.44
CA ASP A 226 -4.82 11.90 26.29
C ASP A 226 -5.16 11.47 24.84
N ILE A 227 -4.53 12.11 23.84
CA ILE A 227 -4.67 11.74 22.44
C ILE A 227 -4.15 10.32 22.20
N ARG A 228 -2.97 9.99 22.70
CA ARG A 228 -2.39 8.64 22.58
C ARG A 228 -3.29 7.59 23.21
N CYS A 229 -3.77 7.81 24.42
CA CYS A 229 -4.68 6.88 25.10
C CYS A 229 -5.96 6.63 24.27
N PHE A 230 -6.56 7.69 23.70
CA PHE A 230 -7.70 7.53 22.81
C PHE A 230 -7.36 6.70 21.57
N GLN A 231 -6.27 7.03 20.89
CA GLN A 231 -5.84 6.35 19.67
C GLN A 231 -5.47 4.89 19.94
N ASP A 232 -4.79 4.62 21.03
CA ASP A 232 -4.41 3.28 21.47
C ASP A 232 -5.67 2.44 21.73
N TYR A 233 -6.60 2.95 22.53
CA TYR A 233 -7.86 2.27 22.80
C TYR A 233 -8.65 1.97 21.51
N LEU A 234 -8.75 2.97 20.63
CA LEU A 234 -9.47 2.81 19.37
C LEU A 234 -8.82 1.73 18.50
N PHE A 235 -7.49 1.69 18.41
CA PHE A 235 -6.81 0.66 17.62
C PHE A 235 -7.11 -0.76 18.13
N TRP A 236 -7.06 -0.97 19.45
CA TRP A 236 -7.45 -2.24 20.04
C TRP A 236 -8.91 -2.60 19.72
N LYS A 237 -9.83 -1.63 19.75
CA LYS A 237 -11.22 -1.85 19.36
C LYS A 237 -11.38 -2.16 17.86
N ILE A 238 -10.61 -1.51 17.01
CA ILE A 238 -10.58 -1.82 15.57
C ILE A 238 -10.11 -3.27 15.34
N CYS A 239 -9.11 -3.74 16.06
CA CYS A 239 -8.67 -5.15 15.97
C CYS A 239 -9.79 -6.13 16.34
N GLU A 240 -10.50 -5.87 17.46
CA GLU A 240 -11.66 -6.67 17.88
C GLU A 240 -12.76 -6.67 16.80
N ILE A 241 -13.10 -5.50 16.24
CA ILE A 241 -14.11 -5.35 15.19
C ILE A 241 -13.66 -6.06 13.90
N ALA A 242 -12.39 -5.93 13.50
CA ALA A 242 -11.84 -6.60 12.31
C ALA A 242 -12.00 -8.12 12.38
N ALA A 243 -11.70 -8.71 13.55
CA ALA A 243 -11.91 -10.13 13.81
C ALA A 243 -13.40 -10.51 13.72
N GLU A 244 -14.27 -9.76 14.39
CA GLU A 244 -15.72 -9.98 14.40
C GLU A 244 -16.33 -9.96 12.99
N VAL A 245 -15.92 -8.98 12.16
CA VAL A 245 -16.40 -8.89 10.78
C VAL A 245 -15.58 -9.71 9.79
N SER A 246 -14.55 -10.43 10.26
CA SER A 246 -13.66 -11.26 9.43
C SER A 246 -12.97 -10.49 8.29
N LEU A 247 -12.61 -9.23 8.51
CA LEU A 247 -11.82 -8.44 7.56
C LEU A 247 -10.34 -8.42 7.99
N PRO A 248 -9.39 -8.68 7.07
CA PRO A 248 -7.97 -8.48 7.35
C PRO A 248 -7.65 -6.98 7.55
N LEU A 249 -6.71 -6.70 8.45
CA LEU A 249 -6.22 -5.37 8.75
C LEU A 249 -4.87 -5.15 8.08
N GLN A 250 -4.85 -4.38 7.01
CA GLN A 250 -3.63 -3.92 6.36
C GLN A 250 -3.00 -2.81 7.21
N CYS A 251 -1.78 -3.02 7.66
CA CYS A 251 -1.01 -2.04 8.40
C CYS A 251 0.16 -1.55 7.56
N HIS A 252 0.23 -0.25 7.31
CA HIS A 252 1.44 0.37 6.78
C HIS A 252 2.54 0.23 7.84
N THR A 253 3.68 -0.35 7.49
CA THR A 253 4.81 -0.55 8.38
C THR A 253 6.12 -0.08 7.73
N GLY A 254 7.07 0.34 8.53
CA GLY A 254 8.36 0.80 8.03
C GLY A 254 8.35 2.25 7.60
N MET A 255 8.89 2.53 6.42
CA MET A 255 9.12 3.88 5.92
C MET A 255 7.82 4.70 5.84
N GLY A 256 7.75 5.76 6.60
CA GLY A 256 6.68 6.76 6.68
C GLY A 256 7.27 8.11 7.03
N GLN A 257 6.46 9.02 7.59
CA GLN A 257 6.92 10.33 8.02
C GLN A 257 7.38 10.35 9.49
N VAL A 258 7.07 9.31 10.26
CA VAL A 258 7.34 9.22 11.70
C VAL A 258 8.36 8.13 11.99
N ILE A 259 9.14 8.31 13.06
CA ILE A 259 10.05 7.30 13.61
C ILE A 259 9.23 6.26 14.40
N ASP A 260 9.83 5.11 14.69
CA ASP A 260 9.20 4.00 15.44
C ASP A 260 7.99 3.39 14.73
N THR A 261 8.17 3.15 13.43
CA THR A 261 7.20 2.50 12.54
C THR A 261 7.62 1.11 12.08
N ASN A 262 8.67 0.58 12.68
CA ASN A 262 9.10 -0.81 12.47
C ASN A 262 8.07 -1.80 13.04
N ILE A 263 8.06 -3.01 12.50
CA ILE A 263 7.05 -4.05 12.77
C ILE A 263 6.96 -4.41 14.26
N LEU A 264 8.08 -4.40 14.99
CA LEU A 264 8.09 -4.78 16.40
C LEU A 264 7.25 -3.86 17.29
N GLN A 265 6.96 -2.64 16.85
CA GLN A 265 6.02 -1.75 17.54
C GLN A 265 4.60 -2.34 17.60
N LEU A 266 4.19 -3.14 16.60
CA LEU A 266 2.90 -3.83 16.57
C LEU A 266 2.89 -5.17 17.30
N ASN A 267 4.04 -5.65 17.79
CA ASN A 267 4.17 -7.00 18.36
C ASN A 267 3.16 -7.27 19.50
N ASN A 268 2.99 -6.31 20.41
CA ASN A 268 2.03 -6.44 21.52
C ASN A 268 0.59 -6.60 21.02
N VAL A 269 0.21 -5.83 20.02
CA VAL A 269 -1.14 -5.86 19.42
C VAL A 269 -1.37 -7.18 18.69
N ILE A 270 -0.44 -7.60 17.82
CA ILE A 270 -0.54 -8.85 17.04
C ILE A 270 -0.71 -10.05 17.97
N LYS A 271 0.15 -10.14 18.99
CA LYS A 271 0.13 -11.23 19.99
C LYS A 271 -1.19 -11.35 20.73
N ASN A 272 -1.80 -10.23 21.09
CA ASN A 272 -3.00 -10.20 21.92
C ASN A 272 -4.33 -10.14 21.15
N ASN A 273 -4.27 -10.14 19.81
CA ASN A 273 -5.44 -10.22 18.92
C ASN A 273 -5.27 -11.37 17.92
N PRO A 274 -5.25 -12.63 18.39
CA PRO A 274 -4.94 -13.80 17.54
C PRO A 274 -5.98 -14.06 16.44
N GLU A 275 -7.22 -13.58 16.61
CA GLU A 275 -8.29 -13.73 15.63
C GLU A 275 -8.26 -12.65 14.51
N THR A 276 -7.48 -11.59 14.70
CA THR A 276 -7.31 -10.52 13.71
C THR A 276 -6.20 -10.89 12.74
N LYS A 277 -6.48 -10.90 11.44
CA LYS A 277 -5.47 -11.09 10.40
C LYS A 277 -4.72 -9.77 10.16
N PHE A 278 -3.44 -9.71 10.53
CA PHE A 278 -2.60 -8.53 10.28
C PHE A 278 -1.78 -8.70 9.01
N VAL A 279 -2.07 -7.90 7.99
CA VAL A 279 -1.29 -7.84 6.76
C VAL A 279 -0.30 -6.68 6.88
N LEU A 280 0.99 -7.01 7.02
CA LEU A 280 2.05 -6.03 7.24
C LEU A 280 2.62 -5.58 5.91
N LEU A 281 2.08 -4.47 5.40
CA LEU A 281 2.54 -3.86 4.14
C LEU A 281 3.99 -3.40 4.27
N HIS A 282 4.75 -3.53 3.19
CA HIS A 282 6.16 -3.14 3.08
C HIS A 282 7.11 -3.96 3.96
N CYS A 283 6.63 -5.04 4.61
CA CYS A 283 7.46 -5.90 5.46
C CYS A 283 8.34 -5.12 6.46
N GLY A 284 7.91 -3.93 6.89
CA GLY A 284 8.68 -3.06 7.80
C GLY A 284 9.88 -2.37 7.17
N PHE A 285 10.00 -2.32 5.83
CA PHE A 285 11.14 -1.69 5.15
C PHE A 285 11.38 -0.24 5.65
N PRO A 286 12.62 0.17 5.97
CA PRO A 286 13.89 -0.54 5.76
C PRO A 286 14.29 -1.54 6.88
N TRP A 287 13.56 -1.64 7.99
CA TRP A 287 13.87 -2.52 9.15
C TRP A 287 13.32 -3.95 8.97
N VAL A 288 13.46 -4.51 7.78
CA VAL A 288 12.88 -5.82 7.42
C VAL A 288 13.39 -6.99 8.28
N ALA A 289 14.56 -6.85 8.91
CA ALA A 289 15.09 -7.86 9.81
C ALA A 289 14.19 -8.12 11.02
N ASP A 290 13.46 -7.11 11.48
CA ASP A 290 12.53 -7.21 12.60
C ASP A 290 11.38 -8.18 12.30
N LEU A 291 10.92 -8.25 11.04
CA LEU A 291 9.88 -9.17 10.59
C LEU A 291 10.28 -10.63 10.87
N PHE A 292 11.52 -11.00 10.59
CA PHE A 292 11.99 -12.37 10.72
C PHE A 292 12.08 -12.85 12.17
N SER A 293 12.02 -11.95 13.15
CA SER A 293 11.94 -12.32 14.56
C SER A 293 10.56 -12.79 14.99
N ILE A 294 9.50 -12.49 14.21
CA ILE A 294 8.10 -12.75 14.59
C ILE A 294 7.28 -13.46 13.51
N VAL A 295 7.73 -13.50 12.26
CA VAL A 295 6.92 -13.94 11.10
C VAL A 295 6.43 -15.39 11.21
N ASP A 296 7.20 -16.27 11.80
CA ASP A 296 6.83 -17.67 12.01
C ASP A 296 6.11 -17.92 13.35
N GLY A 297 6.27 -17.00 14.30
CA GLY A 297 5.70 -17.07 15.64
C GLY A 297 4.20 -16.76 15.74
N TYR A 298 3.64 -16.03 14.75
CA TYR A 298 2.25 -15.57 14.79
C TYR A 298 1.43 -16.10 13.60
N PRO A 299 0.44 -16.97 13.85
CA PRO A 299 -0.40 -17.54 12.79
C PRO A 299 -1.26 -16.49 12.08
N ASN A 300 -1.51 -15.35 12.70
CA ASN A 300 -2.34 -14.26 12.22
C ASN A 300 -1.55 -13.13 11.54
N LEU A 301 -0.23 -13.32 11.31
CA LEU A 301 0.63 -12.36 10.63
C LEU A 301 0.84 -12.76 9.16
N TYR A 302 0.65 -11.81 8.24
CA TYR A 302 0.77 -11.95 6.80
C TYR A 302 1.74 -10.90 6.25
N PRO A 303 2.98 -11.28 5.84
CA PRO A 303 3.92 -10.34 5.22
C PRO A 303 3.47 -9.98 3.81
N ASP A 304 3.52 -8.70 3.48
CA ASP A 304 3.19 -8.21 2.15
C ASP A 304 4.35 -7.38 1.58
N LEU A 305 4.86 -7.81 0.42
CA LEU A 305 6.00 -7.20 -0.29
C LEU A 305 5.64 -5.90 -1.01
N THR A 306 4.44 -5.39 -0.79
CA THR A 306 3.96 -4.12 -1.37
C THR A 306 5.07 -3.06 -1.39
N TRP A 307 5.22 -2.38 -2.53
CA TRP A 307 6.12 -1.24 -2.76
C TRP A 307 7.62 -1.55 -2.78
N ILE A 308 8.13 -2.50 -1.97
CA ILE A 308 9.58 -2.78 -1.85
C ILE A 308 10.26 -3.01 -3.20
N PRO A 309 9.70 -3.80 -4.16
CA PRO A 309 10.39 -4.11 -5.40
C PRO A 309 10.73 -2.90 -6.27
N ILE A 310 9.85 -1.92 -6.32
CA ILE A 310 10.10 -0.70 -7.10
C ILE A 310 11.03 0.27 -6.37
N LEU A 311 11.00 0.30 -5.03
CA LEU A 311 11.91 1.13 -4.22
C LEU A 311 13.35 0.65 -4.27
N SER A 312 13.55 -0.66 -4.15
CA SER A 312 14.88 -1.28 -4.16
C SER A 312 14.77 -2.75 -4.53
N TYR A 313 15.12 -3.10 -5.77
CA TYR A 313 15.11 -4.50 -6.18
C TYR A 313 16.09 -5.36 -5.37
N THR A 314 17.20 -4.77 -4.90
CA THR A 314 18.18 -5.48 -4.05
C THR A 314 17.57 -5.82 -2.69
N ALA A 315 16.88 -4.87 -2.05
CA ALA A 315 16.16 -5.13 -0.81
C ALA A 315 15.04 -6.15 -1.01
N SER A 316 14.28 -6.03 -2.11
CA SER A 316 13.24 -6.98 -2.49
C SER A 316 13.77 -8.41 -2.62
N LYS A 317 14.86 -8.62 -3.34
CA LYS A 317 15.49 -9.95 -3.44
C LYS A 317 15.89 -10.50 -2.07
N ARG A 318 16.56 -9.67 -1.26
CA ARG A 318 16.99 -10.07 0.09
C ARG A 318 15.83 -10.49 0.96
N VAL A 319 14.74 -9.72 0.97
CA VAL A 319 13.53 -10.03 1.74
C VAL A 319 12.86 -11.30 1.22
N MET A 320 12.73 -11.46 -0.10
CA MET A 320 12.14 -12.65 -0.72
C MET A 320 12.92 -13.93 -0.40
N HIS A 321 14.26 -13.89 -0.46
CA HIS A 321 15.08 -15.05 -0.06
C HIS A 321 14.72 -15.51 1.36
N GLN A 322 14.70 -14.57 2.30
CA GLN A 322 14.45 -14.88 3.71
C GLN A 322 12.99 -15.27 3.97
N LEU A 323 12.01 -14.62 3.31
CA LEU A 323 10.60 -15.00 3.46
C LEU A 323 10.33 -16.43 2.96
N ILE A 324 10.94 -16.85 1.85
CA ILE A 324 10.80 -18.22 1.34
C ILE A 324 11.40 -19.24 2.33
N GLU A 325 12.44 -18.86 3.06
CA GLU A 325 13.14 -19.75 4.00
C GLU A 325 12.50 -19.77 5.40
N MET A 326 11.90 -18.66 5.84
CA MET A 326 11.52 -18.42 7.23
C MET A 326 10.03 -18.19 7.45
N SER A 327 9.22 -18.05 6.39
CA SER A 327 7.78 -17.79 6.49
C SER A 327 6.97 -18.90 5.85
N GLN A 328 5.70 -18.97 6.22
CA GLN A 328 4.73 -19.83 5.52
C GLN A 328 4.41 -19.21 4.16
N ILE A 329 4.72 -19.94 3.07
CA ILE A 329 4.60 -19.40 1.70
C ILE A 329 3.16 -19.01 1.33
N ASP A 330 2.17 -19.61 1.97
CA ASP A 330 0.73 -19.34 1.77
C ASP A 330 0.23 -18.08 2.47
N LYS A 331 1.13 -17.31 3.11
CA LYS A 331 0.84 -16.02 3.76
C LYS A 331 1.47 -14.83 3.05
N ILE A 332 2.43 -15.05 2.15
CA ILE A 332 3.19 -13.98 1.49
C ILE A 332 2.35 -13.40 0.36
N CYS A 333 2.23 -12.07 0.33
CA CYS A 333 1.50 -11.33 -0.71
C CYS A 333 2.36 -10.24 -1.35
N TRP A 334 1.80 -9.63 -2.39
CA TRP A 334 2.39 -8.48 -3.08
C TRP A 334 1.31 -7.54 -3.62
N GLY A 335 1.52 -6.23 -3.43
CA GLY A 335 0.78 -5.13 -4.05
C GLY A 335 1.72 -4.12 -4.71
N CYS A 336 1.22 -3.34 -5.68
CA CYS A 336 2.04 -2.38 -6.41
C CYS A 336 2.28 -1.07 -5.64
N ASP A 337 1.29 -0.61 -4.87
CA ASP A 337 1.30 0.64 -4.11
C ASP A 337 1.57 1.88 -4.97
N THR A 338 0.73 2.09 -5.97
CA THR A 338 0.94 3.09 -7.01
C THR A 338 -0.35 3.82 -7.38
N TRP A 339 -0.23 5.01 -7.96
CA TRP A 339 -1.37 5.83 -8.41
C TRP A 339 -1.68 5.69 -9.89
N THR A 340 -0.67 5.48 -10.72
CA THR A 340 -0.80 5.49 -12.19
C THR A 340 -0.62 4.10 -12.79
N VAL A 341 -1.12 3.89 -13.99
CA VAL A 341 -1.03 2.59 -14.65
C VAL A 341 0.41 2.28 -15.08
N GLU A 342 1.20 3.30 -15.43
CA GLU A 342 2.63 3.16 -15.76
C GLU A 342 3.45 2.76 -14.55
N GLU A 343 3.20 3.40 -13.40
CA GLU A 343 3.83 3.01 -12.14
C GLU A 343 3.48 1.58 -11.76
N SER A 344 2.20 1.24 -11.90
CA SER A 344 1.69 -0.09 -11.59
C SER A 344 2.39 -1.16 -12.43
N TYR A 345 2.54 -0.91 -13.73
CA TYR A 345 3.28 -1.79 -14.60
C TYR A 345 4.78 -1.83 -14.24
N GLY A 346 5.39 -0.69 -13.93
CA GLY A 346 6.79 -0.60 -13.47
C GLY A 346 7.03 -1.36 -12.17
N SER A 347 6.13 -1.25 -11.19
CA SER A 347 6.18 -2.00 -9.94
C SER A 347 6.09 -3.51 -10.18
N LEU A 348 5.21 -3.94 -11.10
CA LEU A 348 5.09 -5.34 -11.48
C LEU A 348 6.35 -5.86 -12.19
N LEU A 349 6.95 -5.08 -13.09
CA LEU A 349 8.20 -5.45 -13.75
C LEU A 349 9.32 -5.65 -12.71
N ALA A 350 9.43 -4.73 -11.74
CA ALA A 350 10.40 -4.83 -10.64
C ALA A 350 10.17 -6.08 -9.79
N PHE A 351 8.91 -6.36 -9.45
CA PHE A 351 8.54 -7.54 -8.67
C PHE A 351 8.85 -8.84 -9.41
N ARG A 352 8.40 -8.97 -10.67
CA ARG A 352 8.68 -10.15 -11.50
C ARG A 352 10.17 -10.40 -11.66
N PHE A 353 10.94 -9.34 -11.88
CA PHE A 353 12.40 -9.44 -11.99
C PHE A 353 13.01 -9.97 -10.69
N SER A 354 12.62 -9.43 -9.54
CA SER A 354 13.13 -9.82 -8.23
C SER A 354 12.77 -11.28 -7.91
N LEU A 355 11.50 -11.66 -8.09
CA LEU A 355 11.03 -13.01 -7.80
C LEU A 355 11.67 -14.04 -8.72
N CYS A 356 11.76 -13.78 -10.03
CA CYS A 356 12.45 -14.66 -10.97
C CYS A 356 13.93 -14.85 -10.64
N SER A 357 14.60 -13.79 -10.20
CA SER A 357 16.02 -13.87 -9.82
C SER A 357 16.19 -14.77 -8.59
N VAL A 358 15.41 -14.54 -7.54
CA VAL A 358 15.45 -15.33 -6.29
C VAL A 358 15.13 -16.81 -6.54
N LEU A 359 14.06 -17.09 -7.27
CA LEU A 359 13.67 -18.47 -7.55
C LEU A 359 14.69 -19.19 -8.42
N ARG A 360 15.33 -18.51 -9.39
CA ARG A 360 16.40 -19.07 -10.21
C ARG A 360 17.61 -19.43 -9.35
N GLU A 361 18.09 -18.51 -8.51
CA GLU A 361 19.19 -18.73 -7.60
C GLU A 361 18.92 -19.96 -6.69
N LYS A 362 17.73 -20.04 -6.11
CA LYS A 362 17.35 -21.19 -5.26
C LYS A 362 17.22 -22.53 -6.02
N ILE A 363 16.88 -22.51 -7.29
CA ILE A 363 16.87 -23.71 -8.14
C ILE A 363 18.30 -24.11 -8.49
N GLU A 364 19.16 -23.18 -8.88
CA GLU A 364 20.57 -23.43 -9.21
C GLU A 364 21.34 -23.97 -8.00
N ASP A 365 21.03 -23.50 -6.79
CA ASP A 365 21.59 -23.98 -5.52
C ASP A 365 21.01 -25.36 -5.09
N GLY A 366 20.02 -25.90 -5.81
CA GLY A 366 19.35 -27.14 -5.44
C GLY A 366 18.42 -27.04 -4.22
N TYR A 367 18.14 -25.83 -3.73
CA TYR A 367 17.24 -25.58 -2.60
C TYR A 367 15.77 -25.78 -2.97
N LEU A 368 15.36 -25.42 -4.19
CA LEU A 368 14.03 -25.62 -4.73
C LEU A 368 14.05 -26.42 -6.02
N SER A 369 13.01 -27.24 -6.23
CA SER A 369 12.71 -27.77 -7.56
C SER A 369 11.96 -26.73 -8.41
N VAL A 370 11.94 -26.91 -9.72
CA VAL A 370 11.15 -26.07 -10.65
C VAL A 370 9.66 -26.09 -10.28
N ASN A 371 9.12 -27.24 -9.81
CA ASN A 371 7.74 -27.33 -9.39
C ASN A 371 7.46 -26.54 -8.10
N ASN A 372 8.38 -26.58 -7.13
CA ASN A 372 8.26 -25.72 -5.94
C ASN A 372 8.27 -24.24 -6.31
N ALA A 373 9.11 -23.82 -7.25
CA ALA A 373 9.16 -22.43 -7.71
C ALA A 373 7.86 -21.99 -8.38
N LYS A 374 7.20 -22.88 -9.16
CA LYS A 374 5.88 -22.58 -9.74
C LYS A 374 4.81 -22.47 -8.67
N ASP A 375 4.76 -23.37 -7.70
CA ASP A 375 3.82 -23.30 -6.57
C ASP A 375 3.98 -21.99 -5.77
N ILE A 376 5.22 -21.55 -5.56
CA ILE A 376 5.50 -20.24 -4.92
C ILE A 376 4.94 -19.08 -5.73
N ILE A 377 5.12 -19.12 -7.07
CA ILE A 377 4.58 -18.08 -7.96
C ILE A 377 3.06 -18.03 -7.88
N ASP A 378 2.39 -19.18 -7.99
CA ASP A 378 0.93 -19.29 -7.94
C ASP A 378 0.39 -18.71 -6.62
N LYS A 379 0.99 -19.10 -5.51
CA LYS A 379 0.61 -18.64 -4.18
C LYS A 379 0.77 -17.13 -4.01
N ILE A 380 1.96 -16.60 -4.26
CA ILE A 380 2.25 -15.18 -4.01
C ILE A 380 1.46 -14.26 -4.96
N LEU A 381 1.34 -14.64 -6.23
CA LEU A 381 0.68 -13.80 -7.23
C LEU A 381 -0.85 -13.87 -7.18
N PHE A 382 -1.42 -14.98 -6.71
CA PHE A 382 -2.85 -15.19 -6.88
C PHE A 382 -3.56 -15.85 -5.70
N ASP A 383 -3.10 -17.02 -5.23
CA ASP A 383 -3.89 -17.86 -4.33
C ASP A 383 -4.00 -17.25 -2.93
N ASN A 384 -2.88 -16.73 -2.39
CA ASN A 384 -2.83 -16.18 -1.04
C ASN A 384 -3.79 -15.00 -0.87
N ALA A 385 -3.74 -14.04 -1.81
CA ALA A 385 -4.67 -12.93 -1.80
C ALA A 385 -6.14 -13.41 -1.83
N GLY A 386 -6.43 -14.47 -2.60
CA GLY A 386 -7.76 -15.07 -2.65
C GLY A 386 -8.23 -15.74 -1.36
N LYS A 387 -7.32 -16.13 -0.45
CA LYS A 387 -7.64 -16.71 0.86
C LYS A 387 -7.70 -15.68 1.98
N ILE A 388 -6.94 -14.61 1.84
CA ILE A 388 -6.83 -13.57 2.87
C ILE A 388 -7.99 -12.59 2.75
N TYR A 389 -8.34 -12.19 1.52
CA TYR A 389 -9.30 -11.15 1.20
C TYR A 389 -10.58 -11.76 0.58
N VAL A 390 -11.36 -12.44 1.40
CA VAL A 390 -12.62 -13.11 1.00
C VAL A 390 -13.84 -12.28 1.42
#